data_3a97a0154234350d5392310e5902f5b3
#
_entry.id   3a97a0154234350d5392310e5902f5b3
#
_cell.length_a   1.000
_cell.length_b   1.000
_cell.length_c   1.000
_cell.angle_alpha   90.00
_cell.angle_beta   90.00
_cell.angle_gamma   90.00
#
_symmetry.space_group_name_H-M   'P 1'
#
loop_
_entity.id
_entity.type
_entity.pdbx_description
1 polymer ?
#
loop_
_entity_poly.entity_id
_entity_poly.type
_entity_poly.pdbx_seq_one_letter_code
_entity_poly.pdbx_strand_id
1 'polypeptide(L)'
;MSFSKQQLQEMLEQGFEFNKIHAVDGVFAITTTNKLHIQYLLDEDNNFLEILASGDPINDSKMVDAYVFCNEYKSPLLQPYFLTEDKSIWTKFCIMTKDCSLLYIYNQIHLAHMAINDFFDEAKQL
;
A
#
# COMPACT_ATOMS: atom_id res chain seq x y z
N MET A 1 17.05 12.32 -13.19
CA MET A 1 16.18 13.05 -12.26
C MET A 1 15.49 12.09 -11.30
N SER A 2 15.39 12.50 -10.05
CA SER A 2 14.70 11.70 -9.04
C SER A 2 13.19 11.94 -9.09
N PHE A 3 12.44 10.89 -8.84
CA PHE A 3 11.00 11.00 -8.63
C PHE A 3 10.74 11.76 -7.33
N SER A 4 9.91 12.81 -7.39
CA SER A 4 9.71 13.72 -6.27
C SER A 4 8.34 13.51 -5.60
N LYS A 5 8.23 14.00 -4.36
CA LYS A 5 6.94 13.99 -3.63
C LYS A 5 5.86 14.76 -4.37
N GLN A 6 6.22 15.89 -5.02
CA GLN A 6 5.27 16.64 -5.82
C GLN A 6 4.76 15.82 -7.00
N GLN A 7 5.64 15.11 -7.70
CA GLN A 7 5.26 14.24 -8.81
C GLN A 7 4.35 13.11 -8.33
N LEU A 8 4.66 12.53 -7.18
CA LEU A 8 3.82 11.49 -6.58
C LEU A 8 2.42 12.03 -6.26
N GLN A 9 2.34 13.21 -5.63
CA GLN A 9 1.07 13.82 -5.30
C GLN A 9 0.23 14.09 -6.54
N GLU A 10 0.83 14.69 -7.57
CA GLU A 10 0.13 14.95 -8.83
C GLU A 10 -0.36 13.66 -9.49
N MET A 11 0.47 12.62 -9.46
CA MET A 11 0.12 11.32 -10.03
C MET A 11 -1.07 10.70 -9.29
N LEU A 12 -1.09 10.76 -7.96
CA LEU A 12 -2.20 10.21 -7.17
C LEU A 12 -3.49 11.00 -7.39
N GLU A 13 -3.40 12.33 -7.46
CA GLU A 13 -4.58 13.18 -7.64
C GLU A 13 -5.16 13.08 -9.06
N GLN A 14 -4.31 13.07 -10.07
CA GLN A 14 -4.74 13.15 -11.48
C GLN A 14 -4.81 11.79 -12.14
N GLY A 15 -3.81 10.93 -11.89
CA GLY A 15 -3.71 9.62 -12.54
C GLY A 15 -4.65 8.58 -11.95
N PHE A 16 -4.90 8.64 -10.64
CA PHE A 16 -5.75 7.68 -9.93
C PHE A 16 -7.05 8.29 -9.43
N GLU A 17 -7.26 9.59 -9.66
CA GLU A 17 -8.50 10.31 -9.34
C GLU A 17 -8.91 10.21 -7.87
N PHE A 18 -7.93 10.20 -6.96
CA PHE A 18 -8.22 10.22 -5.53
C PHE A 18 -8.62 11.62 -5.09
N ASN A 19 -9.86 11.77 -4.65
CA ASN A 19 -10.42 13.07 -4.28
C ASN A 19 -9.87 13.64 -2.98
N LYS A 20 -9.40 12.78 -2.07
CA LYS A 20 -8.87 13.20 -0.78
C LYS A 20 -7.58 12.48 -0.48
N ILE A 21 -6.49 13.22 -0.52
CA ILE A 21 -5.17 12.74 -0.16
C ILE A 21 -4.73 13.54 1.06
N HIS A 22 -4.42 12.83 2.14
CA HIS A 22 -3.89 13.46 3.35
C HIS A 22 -2.37 13.42 3.29
N ALA A 23 -1.74 14.59 3.37
CA ALA A 23 -0.27 14.69 3.39
C ALA A 23 0.17 15.16 4.76
N VAL A 24 0.91 14.31 5.47
CA VAL A 24 1.48 14.64 6.78
C VAL A 24 2.95 14.22 6.76
N ASP A 25 3.84 15.18 6.97
CA ASP A 25 5.29 14.95 7.04
C ASP A 25 5.85 14.17 5.83
N GLY A 26 5.31 14.46 4.63
CA GLY A 26 5.79 13.81 3.40
C GLY A 26 5.23 12.42 3.15
N VAL A 27 4.33 11.95 4.00
CA VAL A 27 3.59 10.71 3.81
C VAL A 27 2.23 11.06 3.21
N PHE A 28 1.86 10.42 2.12
CA PHE A 28 0.54 10.58 1.52
C PHE A 28 -0.34 9.40 1.95
N ALA A 29 -1.57 9.68 2.34
CA ALA A 29 -2.49 8.64 2.81
C ALA A 29 -3.86 8.81 2.17
N ILE A 30 -4.47 7.70 1.80
CA ILE A 30 -5.84 7.65 1.29
C ILE A 30 -6.64 6.58 2.03
N THR A 31 -7.96 6.73 2.02
CA THR A 31 -8.88 5.67 2.44
C THR A 31 -9.75 5.32 1.25
N THR A 32 -9.76 4.06 0.86
CA THR A 32 -10.53 3.60 -0.28
C THR A 32 -12.00 3.36 0.08
N THR A 33 -12.84 3.18 -0.94
CA THR A 33 -14.26 2.91 -0.72
C THR A 33 -14.50 1.58 -0.01
N ASN A 34 -13.62 0.61 -0.16
CA ASN A 34 -13.68 -0.66 0.57
C ASN A 34 -12.93 -0.62 1.92
N LYS A 35 -12.68 0.59 2.44
CA LYS A 35 -12.13 0.86 3.78
C LYS A 35 -10.68 0.42 3.98
N LEU A 36 -9.91 0.31 2.91
CA LEU A 36 -8.48 0.11 3.05
C LEU A 36 -7.79 1.46 3.29
N HIS A 37 -6.82 1.45 4.21
CA HIS A 37 -5.97 2.62 4.46
C HIS A 37 -4.65 2.37 3.73
N ILE A 38 -4.33 3.25 2.78
CA ILE A 38 -3.12 3.10 1.97
C ILE A 38 -2.22 4.30 2.22
N GLN A 39 -0.95 4.03 2.50
CA GLN A 39 0.06 5.05 2.74
C GLN A 39 1.17 4.92 1.70
N TYR A 40 1.64 6.07 1.22
CA TYR A 40 2.71 6.17 0.23
C TYR A 40 3.88 6.91 0.89
N LEU A 41 4.99 6.22 1.08
CA LEU A 41 6.18 6.75 1.73
C LEU A 41 7.30 6.81 0.69
N LEU A 42 7.61 8.02 0.24
CA LEU A 42 8.67 8.22 -0.76
C LEU A 42 9.95 8.71 -0.08
N ASP A 43 11.01 7.94 -0.23
CA ASP A 43 12.36 8.34 0.15
C ASP A 43 13.05 8.85 -1.12
N GLU A 44 13.07 10.18 -1.28
CA GLU A 44 13.66 10.80 -2.46
C GLU A 44 15.17 10.58 -2.55
N ASP A 45 15.84 10.56 -1.40
CA ASP A 45 17.30 10.42 -1.35
C ASP A 45 17.76 9.03 -1.78
N ASN A 46 17.01 8.00 -1.43
CA ASN A 46 17.32 6.61 -1.77
C ASN A 46 16.54 6.08 -2.98
N ASN A 47 15.73 6.92 -3.61
CA ASN A 47 14.94 6.55 -4.79
C ASN A 47 14.06 5.32 -4.55
N PHE A 48 13.27 5.39 -3.49
CA PHE A 48 12.52 4.24 -3.02
C PHE A 48 11.11 4.68 -2.59
N LEU A 49 10.09 3.98 -3.09
CA LEU A 49 8.70 4.21 -2.70
C LEU A 49 8.13 2.96 -2.05
N GLU A 50 7.63 3.11 -0.83
CA GLU A 50 6.88 2.05 -0.15
C GLU A 50 5.39 2.38 -0.18
N ILE A 51 4.59 1.38 -0.50
CA ILE A 51 3.14 1.47 -0.42
C ILE A 51 2.69 0.48 0.65
N LEU A 52 2.14 1.02 1.74
CA LEU A 52 1.64 0.24 2.85
C LEU A 52 0.11 0.28 2.84
N ALA A 53 -0.52 -0.86 3.07
CA ALA A 53 -1.97 -0.92 3.13
C ALA A 53 -2.43 -1.75 4.31
N SER A 54 -3.50 -1.30 4.99
CA SER A 54 -4.11 -2.02 6.09
C SER A 54 -5.62 -2.04 5.96
N GLY A 55 -6.24 -3.10 6.48
CA GLY A 55 -7.68 -3.20 6.61
C GLY A 55 -8.15 -2.81 8.01
N ASP A 56 -9.44 -2.99 8.27
CA ASP A 56 -10.02 -2.78 9.60
C ASP A 56 -9.45 -3.79 10.60
N PRO A 57 -9.47 -3.45 11.91
CA PRO A 57 -9.02 -4.37 12.94
C PRO A 57 -9.78 -5.71 12.92
N ILE A 58 -9.04 -6.78 13.20
CA ILE A 58 -9.56 -8.14 13.22
C ILE A 58 -10.08 -8.46 14.63
N ASN A 59 -11.19 -9.22 14.72
CA ASN A 59 -11.70 -9.71 16.00
C ASN A 59 -10.69 -10.62 16.67
N ASP A 60 -10.63 -10.60 18.00
CA ASP A 60 -9.71 -11.42 18.77
C ASP A 60 -9.83 -12.92 18.43
N SER A 61 -11.05 -13.40 18.17
CA SER A 61 -11.27 -14.80 17.78
C SER A 61 -10.67 -15.17 16.42
N LYS A 62 -10.29 -14.17 15.61
CA LYS A 62 -9.73 -14.38 14.27
C LYS A 62 -8.24 -14.08 14.19
N MET A 63 -7.60 -13.71 15.29
CA MET A 63 -6.19 -13.28 15.26
C MET A 63 -5.24 -14.40 14.81
N VAL A 64 -5.46 -15.61 15.27
CA VAL A 64 -4.63 -16.76 14.87
C VAL A 64 -4.79 -17.02 13.37
N ASP A 65 -6.03 -17.01 12.88
CA ASP A 65 -6.33 -17.21 11.46
C ASP A 65 -5.67 -16.13 10.61
N ALA A 66 -5.72 -14.88 11.05
CA ALA A 66 -5.09 -13.76 10.35
C ALA A 66 -3.57 -13.93 10.28
N TYR A 67 -2.96 -14.33 11.39
CA TYR A 67 -1.52 -14.57 11.46
C TYR A 67 -1.09 -15.68 10.49
N VAL A 68 -1.83 -16.81 10.51
CA VAL A 68 -1.56 -17.93 9.61
C VAL A 68 -1.75 -17.52 8.15
N PHE A 69 -2.81 -16.78 7.86
CA PHE A 69 -3.08 -16.29 6.51
C PHE A 69 -1.91 -15.46 5.97
N CYS A 70 -1.40 -14.52 6.79
CA CYS A 70 -0.27 -13.69 6.38
C CYS A 70 1.00 -14.52 6.14
N ASN A 71 1.26 -15.53 6.99
CA ASN A 71 2.44 -16.37 6.85
C ASN A 71 2.38 -17.30 5.64
N GLU A 72 1.19 -17.74 5.27
CA GLU A 72 1.01 -18.69 4.17
C GLU A 72 0.77 -18.03 2.82
N TYR A 73 0.44 -16.73 2.80
CA TYR A 73 0.20 -16.03 1.55
C TYR A 73 1.48 -15.90 0.75
N LYS A 74 1.48 -16.42 -0.46
CA LYS A 74 2.64 -16.39 -1.35
C LYS A 74 2.39 -15.43 -2.49
N SER A 75 3.16 -14.34 -2.52
CA SER A 75 3.12 -13.37 -3.60
C SER A 75 4.51 -12.80 -3.81
N PRO A 76 4.98 -12.69 -5.07
CA PRO A 76 6.24 -12.00 -5.35
C PRO A 76 6.11 -10.48 -5.20
N LEU A 77 4.89 -9.95 -5.09
CA LEU A 77 4.61 -8.52 -5.11
C LEU A 77 4.40 -7.93 -3.72
N LEU A 78 3.79 -8.68 -2.80
CA LEU A 78 3.42 -8.17 -1.49
C LEU A 78 4.14 -8.90 -0.38
N GLN A 79 4.42 -8.15 0.70
CA GLN A 79 4.89 -8.70 1.96
C GLN A 79 3.79 -8.48 3.00
N PRO A 80 2.93 -9.49 3.23
CA PRO A 80 1.87 -9.36 4.23
C PRO A 80 2.40 -9.63 5.63
N TYR A 81 1.84 -8.95 6.62
CA TYR A 81 2.15 -9.18 8.03
C TYR A 81 0.96 -8.79 8.89
N PHE A 82 0.89 -9.37 10.09
CA PHE A 82 -0.14 -9.06 11.07
C PHE A 82 0.47 -8.29 12.23
N LEU A 83 -0.09 -7.09 12.48
CA LEU A 83 0.36 -6.23 13.57
C LEU A 83 -0.55 -6.45 14.77
N THR A 84 -0.02 -7.07 15.83
CA THR A 84 -0.81 -7.40 17.02
C THR A 84 -1.24 -6.15 17.79
N GLU A 85 -0.46 -5.06 17.70
CA GLU A 85 -0.75 -3.83 18.44
C GLU A 85 -2.05 -3.18 18.01
N ASP A 86 -2.32 -3.13 16.71
CA ASP A 86 -3.57 -2.57 16.18
C ASP A 86 -4.54 -3.63 15.67
N LYS A 87 -4.16 -4.91 15.80
CA LYS A 87 -4.98 -6.07 15.39
C LYS A 87 -5.33 -6.03 13.90
N SER A 88 -4.44 -5.50 13.08
CA SER A 88 -4.70 -5.32 11.64
C SER A 88 -3.75 -6.12 10.79
N ILE A 89 -4.25 -6.54 9.63
CA ILE A 89 -3.43 -7.12 8.57
C ILE A 89 -2.87 -5.99 7.72
N TRP A 90 -1.58 -6.02 7.47
CA TRP A 90 -0.86 -5.05 6.66
C TRP A 90 -0.20 -5.72 5.47
N THR A 91 -0.03 -4.97 4.40
CA THR A 91 0.78 -5.36 3.26
C THR A 91 1.76 -4.26 2.90
N LYS A 92 2.85 -4.64 2.24
CA LYS A 92 3.89 -3.72 1.79
C LYS A 92 4.26 -4.04 0.36
N PHE A 93 4.30 -3.02 -0.48
CA PHE A 93 4.75 -3.09 -1.87
C PHE A 93 5.85 -2.06 -2.06
N CYS A 94 6.96 -2.46 -2.68
CA CYS A 94 8.14 -1.60 -2.82
C CYS A 94 8.43 -1.33 -4.28
N ILE A 95 8.76 -0.07 -4.59
CA ILE A 95 9.12 0.36 -5.94
C ILE A 95 10.45 1.10 -5.89
N MET A 96 11.42 0.64 -6.65
CA MET A 96 12.67 1.39 -6.87
C MET A 96 12.40 2.40 -7.97
N THR A 97 12.63 3.69 -7.67
CA THR A 97 12.26 4.79 -8.58
C THR A 97 13.44 5.38 -9.35
N LYS A 98 14.66 4.92 -9.08
CA LYS A 98 15.87 5.45 -9.73
C LYS A 98 15.84 5.19 -11.23
N ASP A 99 16.04 6.26 -11.99
CA ASP A 99 16.11 6.21 -13.46
C ASP A 99 14.89 5.63 -14.15
N CYS A 100 13.73 5.67 -13.46
CA CYS A 100 12.48 5.18 -13.99
C CYS A 100 11.66 6.31 -14.61
N SER A 101 10.93 6.01 -15.68
CA SER A 101 9.98 6.95 -16.27
C SER A 101 8.77 7.12 -15.36
N LEU A 102 8.07 8.24 -15.50
CA LEU A 102 6.82 8.46 -14.77
C LEU A 102 5.77 7.41 -15.14
N LEU A 103 5.72 7.00 -16.40
CA LEU A 103 4.79 5.96 -16.85
C LEU A 103 5.08 4.63 -16.16
N TYR A 104 6.36 4.27 -16.03
CA TYR A 104 6.74 3.03 -15.33
C TYR A 104 6.28 3.06 -13.88
N ILE A 105 6.55 4.17 -13.17
CA ILE A 105 6.16 4.33 -11.76
C ILE A 105 4.63 4.29 -11.64
N TYR A 106 3.91 4.98 -12.52
CA TYR A 106 2.46 4.95 -12.56
C TYR A 106 1.93 3.51 -12.69
N ASN A 107 2.50 2.74 -13.63
CA ASN A 107 2.09 1.35 -13.83
C ASN A 107 2.40 0.47 -12.62
N GLN A 108 3.52 0.72 -11.94
CA GLN A 108 3.87 -0.02 -10.73
C GLN A 108 2.92 0.30 -9.57
N ILE A 109 2.52 1.55 -9.42
CA ILE A 109 1.52 1.93 -8.41
C ILE A 109 0.18 1.28 -8.73
N HIS A 110 -0.21 1.26 -10.00
CA HIS A 110 -1.44 0.59 -10.42
C HIS A 110 -1.40 -0.91 -10.10
N LEU A 111 -0.28 -1.56 -10.40
CA LEU A 111 -0.07 -2.97 -10.07
C LEU A 111 -0.16 -3.21 -8.55
N ALA A 112 0.43 -2.30 -7.75
CA ALA A 112 0.34 -2.37 -6.30
C ALA A 112 -1.11 -2.33 -5.83
N HIS A 113 -1.92 -1.41 -6.38
CA HIS A 113 -3.34 -1.30 -6.00
C HIS A 113 -4.11 -2.56 -6.35
N MET A 114 -3.86 -3.15 -7.51
CA MET A 114 -4.50 -4.40 -7.90
C MET A 114 -4.13 -5.55 -6.95
N ALA A 115 -2.84 -5.69 -6.66
CA ALA A 115 -2.36 -6.75 -5.77
C ALA A 115 -2.90 -6.59 -4.35
N ILE A 116 -2.95 -5.35 -3.85
CA ILE A 116 -3.50 -5.03 -2.52
C ILE A 116 -4.98 -5.37 -2.45
N ASN A 117 -5.76 -4.98 -3.46
CA ASN A 117 -7.19 -5.28 -3.49
C ASN A 117 -7.44 -6.78 -3.53
N ASP A 118 -6.71 -7.52 -4.34
CA ASP A 118 -6.84 -8.99 -4.42
C ASP A 118 -6.51 -9.65 -3.10
N PHE A 119 -5.45 -9.19 -2.43
CA PHE A 119 -5.05 -9.72 -1.13
C PHE A 119 -6.14 -9.52 -0.08
N PHE A 120 -6.67 -8.29 0.02
CA PHE A 120 -7.68 -8.00 1.03
C PHE A 120 -9.04 -8.62 0.70
N ASP A 121 -9.34 -8.88 -0.57
CA ASP A 121 -10.52 -9.66 -0.94
C ASP A 121 -10.44 -11.09 -0.40
N GLU A 122 -9.26 -11.70 -0.47
CA GLU A 122 -9.04 -13.02 0.13
C GLU A 122 -9.08 -12.94 1.66
N ALA A 123 -8.50 -11.91 2.25
CA ALA A 123 -8.49 -11.74 3.70
C ALA A 123 -9.89 -11.61 4.30
N LYS A 124 -10.85 -11.12 3.54
CA LYS A 124 -12.25 -11.02 3.99
C LYS A 124 -12.90 -12.37 4.23
N GLN A 125 -12.32 -13.45 3.71
CA GLN A 125 -12.84 -14.81 3.89
C GLN A 125 -12.49 -15.41 5.26
N LEU A 126 -11.70 -14.73 6.06
CA LEU A 126 -11.28 -15.20 7.36
C LEU A 126 -12.41 -15.25 8.40
#